data_55c1aaceadf4b16dc0a6af2ec475b112
#
_entry.id   55c1aaceadf4b16dc0a6af2ec475b112
#
_cell.length_a   1.000
_cell.length_b   1.000
_cell.length_c   1.000
_cell.angle_alpha   90.00
_cell.angle_beta   90.00
_cell.angle_gamma   90.00
#
_symmetry.space_group_name_H-M   'P 1'
#
loop_
_entity.id
_entity.type
_entity.pdbx_description
1 polymer ?
#
loop_
_entity_poly.entity_id
_entity_poly.type
_entity_poly.pdbx_seq_one_letter_code
_entity_poly.pdbx_strand_id
1 'polypeptide(L)'
;SYFGFISGLVDSPDLSLNISREMLQQDRQLRAIAQRLEKKLLQTFGEMRDKESEKYEKFFENFGIQLKYGVYDNFGADKDKLKDLLLYYSSTTESMTTLKDYVSRMADDQKYIYYAAGESRSKIKMMPQMDLFEDKGYEVLYCTDNIDEFAFMAMREYDGKEFKNISDKDLGFEKTEEE
;
A
#
# COMPACT_ATOMS: atom_id res chain seq x y z
N SER A 1 2.70 13.16 8.93
CA SER A 1 2.43 13.34 7.48
C SER A 1 3.26 12.33 6.69
N TYR A 2 2.61 11.51 5.90
CA TYR A 2 3.24 10.49 5.04
C TYR A 2 4.06 11.08 3.87
N PHE A 3 3.95 12.36 3.59
CA PHE A 3 4.77 13.08 2.62
C PHE A 3 5.90 13.92 3.26
N GLY A 4 6.32 13.59 4.47
CA GLY A 4 7.39 14.30 5.18
C GLY A 4 8.75 14.34 4.46
N PHE A 5 8.96 13.48 3.46
CA PHE A 5 10.14 13.46 2.60
C PHE A 5 10.09 14.48 1.46
N ILE A 6 8.96 15.14 1.24
CA ILE A 6 8.81 16.19 0.21
C ILE A 6 9.16 17.55 0.81
N SER A 7 10.02 18.28 0.14
CA SER A 7 10.40 19.66 0.48
C SER A 7 10.09 20.59 -0.67
N GLY A 8 9.73 21.83 -0.35
CA GLY A 8 9.46 22.83 -1.37
C GLY A 8 9.24 24.22 -0.78
N LEU A 9 9.01 25.18 -1.65
CA LEU A 9 8.68 26.54 -1.29
C LEU A 9 7.27 26.87 -1.76
N VAL A 10 6.55 27.61 -0.92
CA VAL A 10 5.26 28.20 -1.25
C VAL A 10 5.43 29.71 -1.23
N ASP A 11 5.20 30.35 -2.37
CA ASP A 11 5.13 31.80 -2.50
C ASP A 11 3.68 32.21 -2.76
N SER A 12 3.14 33.06 -1.90
CA SER A 12 1.80 33.59 -2.02
C SER A 12 1.70 34.98 -1.46
N PRO A 13 1.20 35.96 -2.24
CA PRO A 13 1.00 37.33 -1.76
C PRO A 13 -0.04 37.44 -0.64
N ASP A 14 -0.87 36.41 -0.49
CA ASP A 14 -1.97 36.35 0.49
C ASP A 14 -1.53 35.81 1.86
N LEU A 15 -0.27 35.33 1.97
CA LEU A 15 0.27 34.83 3.23
C LEU A 15 0.84 35.98 4.05
N SER A 16 0.32 36.19 5.24
CA SER A 16 0.85 37.17 6.20
C SER A 16 2.20 36.74 6.77
N LEU A 17 3.22 37.53 6.59
CA LEU A 17 4.59 37.27 7.05
C LEU A 17 4.83 37.50 8.56
N ASN A 18 3.83 37.92 9.30
CA ASN A 18 4.03 38.53 10.63
C ASN A 18 3.56 37.63 11.79
N ILE A 19 3.80 36.30 11.71
CA ILE A 19 3.12 35.38 12.59
C ILE A 19 4.09 34.33 13.12
N SER A 20 3.94 33.96 14.41
CA SER A 20 4.66 32.87 15.02
C SER A 20 4.33 31.55 14.30
N ARG A 21 5.26 30.59 14.31
CA ARG A 21 5.13 29.27 13.66
C ARG A 21 3.82 28.54 14.06
N GLU A 22 3.36 28.72 15.29
CA GLU A 22 2.13 28.13 15.81
C GLU A 22 0.86 28.75 15.17
N MET A 23 0.87 30.05 14.92
CA MET A 23 -0.26 30.72 14.26
C MET A 23 -0.34 30.39 12.77
N LEU A 24 0.81 30.17 12.09
CA LEU A 24 0.84 29.71 10.71
C LEU A 24 0.20 28.31 10.55
N GLN A 25 0.39 27.42 11.53
CA GLN A 25 -0.22 26.08 11.48
C GLN A 25 -1.74 26.10 11.61
N GLN A 26 -2.32 27.15 12.17
CA GLN A 26 -3.77 27.33 12.31
C GLN A 26 -4.40 28.14 11.18
N ASP A 27 -3.60 28.69 10.28
CA ASP A 27 -4.10 29.48 9.17
C ASP A 27 -4.91 28.62 8.19
N ARG A 28 -6.14 29.05 7.92
CA ARG A 28 -7.05 28.39 6.97
C ARG A 28 -6.46 28.31 5.56
N GLN A 29 -5.69 29.33 5.16
CA GLN A 29 -5.04 29.37 3.84
C GLN A 29 -3.95 28.32 3.74
N LEU A 30 -3.11 28.15 4.76
CA LEU A 30 -2.07 27.11 4.80
C LEU A 30 -2.67 25.71 4.74
N ARG A 31 -3.77 25.48 5.44
CA ARG A 31 -4.50 24.19 5.34
C ARG A 31 -5.01 23.94 3.94
N ALA A 32 -5.58 24.95 3.28
CA ALA A 32 -6.05 24.83 1.90
C ALA A 32 -4.90 24.56 0.92
N ILE A 33 -3.75 25.20 1.11
CA ILE A 33 -2.53 24.96 0.32
C ILE A 33 -2.05 23.53 0.55
N ALA A 34 -1.94 23.07 1.80
CA ALA A 34 -1.52 21.72 2.14
C ALA A 34 -2.41 20.65 1.49
N GLN A 35 -3.73 20.83 1.53
CA GLN A 35 -4.68 19.93 0.89
C GLN A 35 -4.53 19.87 -0.65
N ARG A 36 -4.30 21.02 -1.29
CA ARG A 36 -4.06 21.08 -2.73
C ARG A 36 -2.75 20.41 -3.12
N LEU A 37 -1.70 20.63 -2.34
CA LEU A 37 -0.39 19.99 -2.54
C LEU A 37 -0.52 18.47 -2.38
N GLU A 38 -1.16 18.01 -1.31
CA GLU A 38 -1.43 16.60 -1.08
C GLU A 38 -2.14 15.97 -2.28
N LYS A 39 -3.25 16.57 -2.72
CA LYS A 39 -4.00 16.11 -3.89
C LYS A 39 -3.13 16.05 -5.15
N LYS A 40 -2.31 17.07 -5.40
CA LYS A 40 -1.42 17.12 -6.56
C LYS A 40 -0.34 16.05 -6.49
N LEU A 41 0.25 15.81 -5.31
CA LEU A 41 1.25 14.76 -5.11
C LEU A 41 0.65 13.36 -5.34
N LEU A 42 -0.52 13.08 -4.78
CA LEU A 42 -1.23 11.81 -4.98
C LEU A 42 -1.50 11.56 -6.48
N GLN A 43 -1.97 12.58 -7.18
CA GLN A 43 -2.19 12.50 -8.63
C GLN A 43 -0.87 12.24 -9.37
N THR A 44 0.20 12.98 -9.04
CA THR A 44 1.51 12.84 -9.70
C THR A 44 2.09 11.45 -9.51
N PHE A 45 2.02 10.89 -8.30
CA PHE A 45 2.48 9.53 -8.02
C PHE A 45 1.63 8.48 -8.72
N GLY A 46 0.31 8.66 -8.80
CA GLY A 46 -0.57 7.81 -9.58
C GLY A 46 -0.22 7.81 -11.08
N GLU A 47 0.03 8.99 -11.65
CA GLU A 47 0.46 9.12 -13.05
C GLU A 47 1.83 8.49 -13.29
N MET A 48 2.78 8.65 -12.36
CA MET A 48 4.10 8.03 -12.43
C MET A 48 3.99 6.50 -12.39
N ARG A 49 3.16 5.96 -11.48
CA ARG A 49 2.89 4.51 -11.41
C ARG A 49 2.37 3.97 -12.74
N ASP A 50 1.46 4.68 -13.38
CA ASP A 50 0.79 4.21 -14.59
C ASP A 50 1.62 4.38 -15.87
N LYS A 51 2.45 5.43 -15.92
CA LYS A 51 3.18 5.83 -17.15
C LYS A 51 4.69 5.59 -17.09
N GLU A 52 5.25 5.55 -15.89
CA GLU A 52 6.70 5.45 -15.64
C GLU A 52 6.97 4.41 -14.55
N SER A 53 6.48 3.17 -14.72
CA SER A 53 6.46 2.13 -13.70
C SER A 53 7.83 1.85 -13.06
N GLU A 54 8.90 1.76 -13.86
CA GLU A 54 10.26 1.55 -13.35
C GLU A 54 10.74 2.70 -12.45
N LYS A 55 10.39 3.92 -12.79
CA LYS A 55 10.71 5.11 -11.99
C LYS A 55 9.89 5.12 -10.69
N TYR A 56 8.62 4.70 -10.77
CA TYR A 56 7.77 4.58 -9.60
C TYR A 56 8.24 3.49 -8.65
N GLU A 57 8.69 2.35 -9.15
CA GLU A 57 9.28 1.27 -8.33
C GLU A 57 10.52 1.77 -7.55
N LYS A 58 11.43 2.49 -8.21
CA LYS A 58 12.59 3.11 -7.54
C LYS A 58 12.19 4.13 -6.48
N PHE A 59 11.16 4.92 -6.77
CA PHE A 59 10.59 5.83 -5.78
C PHE A 59 10.02 5.05 -4.60
N PHE A 60 9.27 3.99 -4.85
CA PHE A 60 8.63 3.17 -3.83
C PHE A 60 9.65 2.41 -2.98
N GLU A 61 10.75 1.94 -3.55
CA GLU A 61 11.87 1.34 -2.79
C GLU A 61 12.42 2.29 -1.71
N ASN A 62 12.47 3.58 -1.97
CA ASN A 62 13.00 4.58 -1.04
C ASN A 62 11.95 5.15 -0.08
N PHE A 63 10.72 5.32 -0.53
CA PHE A 63 9.68 6.06 0.19
C PHE A 63 8.39 5.28 0.43
N GLY A 64 8.28 4.08 -0.07
CA GLY A 64 7.07 3.24 0.04
C GLY A 64 6.68 2.94 1.47
N ILE A 65 7.67 2.80 2.36
CA ILE A 65 7.41 2.55 3.79
C ILE A 65 6.64 3.71 4.44
N GLN A 66 6.90 4.97 4.05
CA GLN A 66 6.15 6.12 4.55
C GLN A 66 4.69 6.11 4.09
N LEU A 67 4.43 5.64 2.86
CA LEU A 67 3.07 5.48 2.35
C LEU A 67 2.32 4.37 3.09
N LYS A 68 2.99 3.27 3.41
CA LYS A 68 2.44 2.17 4.23
C LYS A 68 2.10 2.64 5.64
N TYR A 69 2.99 3.40 6.28
CA TYR A 69 2.68 4.04 7.56
C TYR A 69 1.52 5.02 7.45
N GLY A 70 1.42 5.78 6.34
CA GLY A 70 0.31 6.68 6.09
C GLY A 70 -1.04 5.98 6.00
N VAL A 71 -1.08 4.75 5.47
CA VAL A 71 -2.29 3.91 5.46
C VAL A 71 -2.71 3.51 6.88
N TYR A 72 -1.75 3.17 7.72
CA TYR A 72 -2.01 2.74 9.09
C TYR A 72 -2.32 3.91 10.03
N ASP A 73 -1.68 5.07 9.82
CA ASP A 73 -1.76 6.24 10.68
C ASP A 73 -3.20 6.76 10.81
N ASN A 74 -3.51 7.43 11.91
CA ASN A 74 -4.84 7.95 12.20
C ASN A 74 -5.98 6.92 12.01
N PHE A 75 -5.74 5.68 12.43
CA PHE A 75 -6.71 4.59 12.30
C PHE A 75 -7.19 4.33 10.86
N GLY A 76 -6.31 4.54 9.91
CA GLY A 76 -6.60 4.32 8.49
C GLY A 76 -7.42 5.43 7.83
N ALA A 77 -7.41 6.65 8.37
CA ALA A 77 -8.17 7.77 7.81
C ALA A 77 -7.78 8.11 6.36
N ASP A 78 -6.51 7.92 6.00
CA ASP A 78 -5.99 8.21 4.66
C ASP A 78 -5.83 6.96 3.77
N LYS A 79 -6.30 5.79 4.22
CA LYS A 79 -6.14 4.53 3.48
C LYS A 79 -6.66 4.58 2.05
N ASP A 80 -7.82 5.19 1.83
CA ASP A 80 -8.42 5.28 0.50
C ASP A 80 -7.68 6.20 -0.46
N LYS A 81 -6.90 7.14 0.05
CA LYS A 81 -6.02 7.99 -0.74
C LYS A 81 -4.73 7.28 -1.16
N LEU A 82 -4.25 6.33 -0.36
CA LEU A 82 -2.92 5.75 -0.46
C LEU A 82 -2.89 4.31 -0.96
N LYS A 83 -3.97 3.55 -0.77
CA LYS A 83 -4.01 2.11 -1.09
C LYS A 83 -3.59 1.77 -2.52
N ASP A 84 -3.96 2.62 -3.49
CA ASP A 84 -3.63 2.40 -4.89
C ASP A 84 -2.18 2.78 -5.26
N LEU A 85 -1.45 3.42 -4.35
CA LEU A 85 -0.04 3.77 -4.51
C LEU A 85 0.90 2.70 -3.94
N LEU A 86 0.40 1.72 -3.20
CA LEU A 86 1.20 0.66 -2.59
C LEU A 86 1.61 -0.38 -3.62
N LEU A 87 2.87 -0.81 -3.53
CA LEU A 87 3.42 -1.91 -4.33
C LEU A 87 3.83 -3.07 -3.41
N TYR A 88 3.62 -4.29 -3.89
CA TYR A 88 4.03 -5.53 -3.25
C TYR A 88 4.65 -6.47 -4.29
N TYR A 89 5.58 -7.29 -3.86
CA TYR A 89 6.12 -8.31 -4.76
C TYR A 89 5.14 -9.46 -4.92
N SER A 90 4.90 -9.87 -6.16
CA SER A 90 3.97 -10.94 -6.51
C SER A 90 4.69 -12.25 -6.74
N SER A 91 4.14 -13.35 -6.17
CA SER A 91 4.63 -14.71 -6.43
C SER A 91 4.40 -15.15 -7.88
N THR A 92 3.35 -14.65 -8.53
CA THR A 92 2.95 -15.06 -9.88
C THR A 92 3.69 -14.29 -10.97
N THR A 93 3.74 -12.95 -10.85
CA THR A 93 4.42 -12.12 -11.86
C THR A 93 5.94 -12.00 -11.61
N GLU A 94 6.40 -12.43 -10.44
CA GLU A 94 7.78 -12.28 -9.98
C GLU A 94 8.33 -10.84 -10.10
N SER A 95 7.43 -9.88 -9.89
CA SER A 95 7.66 -8.44 -9.98
C SER A 95 6.77 -7.68 -9.01
N MET A 96 7.02 -6.37 -8.87
CA MET A 96 6.15 -5.50 -8.06
C MET A 96 4.78 -5.34 -8.73
N THR A 97 3.73 -5.36 -7.94
CA THR A 97 2.34 -5.21 -8.41
C THR A 97 1.55 -4.30 -7.48
N THR A 98 0.51 -3.68 -8.01
CA THR A 98 -0.51 -2.97 -7.22
C THR A 98 -1.56 -3.94 -6.70
N LEU A 99 -2.32 -3.51 -5.69
CA LEU A 99 -3.49 -4.28 -5.22
C LEU A 99 -4.57 -4.39 -6.31
N LYS A 100 -4.74 -3.34 -7.11
CA LYS A 100 -5.68 -3.34 -8.24
C LYS A 100 -5.34 -4.41 -9.26
N ASP A 101 -4.08 -4.53 -9.66
CA ASP A 101 -3.65 -5.53 -10.63
C ASP A 101 -3.73 -6.94 -10.04
N TYR A 102 -3.41 -7.12 -8.76
CA TYR A 102 -3.62 -8.38 -8.06
C TYR A 102 -5.08 -8.83 -8.15
N VAL A 103 -6.02 -7.97 -7.76
CA VAL A 103 -7.46 -8.30 -7.79
C VAL A 103 -7.93 -8.59 -9.21
N SER A 104 -7.40 -7.91 -10.23
CA SER A 104 -7.75 -8.18 -11.64
C SER A 104 -7.31 -9.57 -12.13
N ARG A 105 -6.32 -10.19 -11.46
CA ARG A 105 -5.80 -11.53 -11.78
C ARG A 105 -6.36 -12.64 -10.88
N MET A 106 -7.16 -12.29 -9.87
CA MET A 106 -7.72 -13.29 -8.96
C MET A 106 -8.54 -14.32 -9.71
N ALA A 107 -8.43 -15.57 -9.29
CA ALA A 107 -9.29 -16.64 -9.78
C ALA A 107 -10.75 -16.44 -9.30
N ASP A 108 -11.72 -16.92 -10.07
CA ASP A 108 -13.16 -16.74 -9.77
C ASP A 108 -13.58 -17.32 -8.41
N ASP A 109 -12.92 -18.40 -7.98
CA ASP A 109 -13.14 -19.09 -6.71
C ASP A 109 -12.31 -18.53 -5.55
N GLN A 110 -11.38 -17.61 -5.82
CA GLN A 110 -10.52 -17.01 -4.81
C GLN A 110 -11.27 -15.98 -3.96
N LYS A 111 -11.31 -16.19 -2.64
CA LYS A 111 -12.06 -15.35 -1.70
C LYS A 111 -11.26 -14.19 -1.15
N TYR A 112 -9.96 -14.35 -0.96
CA TYR A 112 -9.09 -13.43 -0.23
C TYR A 112 -7.91 -12.95 -1.07
N ILE A 113 -7.38 -11.79 -0.69
CA ILE A 113 -6.05 -11.34 -1.12
C ILE A 113 -5.04 -12.00 -0.19
N TYR A 114 -4.27 -12.95 -0.71
CA TYR A 114 -3.29 -13.70 0.08
C TYR A 114 -1.95 -12.98 0.16
N TYR A 115 -1.37 -12.97 1.34
CA TYR A 115 -0.03 -12.45 1.57
C TYR A 115 0.77 -13.36 2.50
N ALA A 116 2.09 -13.30 2.38
CA ALA A 116 3.04 -13.93 3.27
C ALA A 116 3.97 -12.88 3.85
N ALA A 117 4.18 -12.92 5.17
CA ALA A 117 5.09 -12.04 5.87
C ALA A 117 6.38 -12.78 6.23
N GLY A 118 7.52 -12.14 6.00
CA GLY A 118 8.83 -12.71 6.32
C GLY A 118 9.96 -11.69 6.20
N GLU A 119 11.13 -12.05 6.68
CA GLU A 119 12.30 -11.16 6.72
C GLU A 119 12.85 -10.81 5.31
N SER A 120 12.64 -11.69 4.33
CA SER A 120 13.10 -11.49 2.97
C SER A 120 12.25 -12.27 1.98
N ARG A 121 12.30 -11.86 0.71
CA ARG A 121 11.63 -12.58 -0.39
C ARG A 121 12.06 -14.03 -0.49
N SER A 122 13.36 -14.29 -0.31
CA SER A 122 13.92 -15.66 -0.35
C SER A 122 13.33 -16.53 0.75
N LYS A 123 13.23 -16.01 1.98
CA LYS A 123 12.64 -16.74 3.11
C LYS A 123 11.15 -17.01 2.90
N ILE A 124 10.41 -16.04 2.37
CA ILE A 124 8.99 -16.23 2.05
C ILE A 124 8.81 -17.32 0.99
N LYS A 125 9.61 -17.27 -0.10
CA LYS A 125 9.55 -18.27 -1.17
C LYS A 125 9.82 -19.70 -0.68
N MET A 126 10.58 -19.86 0.38
CA MET A 126 10.92 -21.16 0.99
C MET A 126 9.91 -21.62 2.06
N MET A 127 8.86 -20.87 2.32
CA MET A 127 7.82 -21.27 3.28
C MET A 127 7.04 -22.48 2.76
N PRO A 128 6.88 -23.53 3.54
CA PRO A 128 6.14 -24.73 3.08
C PRO A 128 4.71 -24.44 2.61
N GLN A 129 4.07 -23.42 3.18
CA GLN A 129 2.72 -22.99 2.79
C GLN A 129 2.65 -22.51 1.34
N MET A 130 3.74 -21.98 0.78
CA MET A 130 3.76 -21.46 -0.58
C MET A 130 3.42 -22.52 -1.64
N ASP A 131 3.84 -23.79 -1.43
CA ASP A 131 3.56 -24.89 -2.35
C ASP A 131 2.05 -25.07 -2.57
N LEU A 132 1.25 -24.97 -1.50
CA LEU A 132 -0.20 -25.08 -1.58
C LEU A 132 -0.85 -24.02 -2.47
N PHE A 133 -0.35 -22.76 -2.39
CA PHE A 133 -0.87 -21.66 -3.19
C PHE A 133 -0.41 -21.75 -4.65
N GLU A 134 0.81 -22.22 -4.88
CA GLU A 134 1.34 -22.49 -6.22
C GLU A 134 0.53 -23.59 -6.91
N ASP A 135 0.24 -24.70 -6.21
CA ASP A 135 -0.59 -25.79 -6.72
C ASP A 135 -2.02 -25.37 -7.06
N LYS A 136 -2.58 -24.42 -6.29
CA LYS A 136 -3.91 -23.85 -6.56
C LYS A 136 -3.89 -22.74 -7.62
N GLY A 137 -2.73 -22.27 -8.02
CA GLY A 137 -2.59 -21.14 -8.93
C GLY A 137 -3.00 -19.79 -8.30
N TYR A 138 -2.94 -19.67 -6.98
CA TYR A 138 -3.26 -18.44 -6.27
C TYR A 138 -2.01 -17.58 -6.08
N GLU A 139 -2.14 -16.30 -6.44
CA GLU A 139 -1.08 -15.30 -6.25
C GLU A 139 -0.94 -14.94 -4.77
N VAL A 140 0.30 -14.84 -4.30
CA VAL A 140 0.64 -14.41 -2.94
C VAL A 140 1.51 -13.15 -3.00
N LEU A 141 1.15 -12.13 -2.22
CA LEU A 141 1.94 -10.93 -2.05
C LEU A 141 3.00 -11.15 -0.97
N TYR A 142 4.24 -10.77 -1.25
CA TYR A 142 5.34 -10.86 -0.28
C TYR A 142 5.45 -9.57 0.51
N CYS A 143 5.36 -9.68 1.82
CA CYS A 143 5.43 -8.59 2.78
C CYS A 143 6.70 -8.71 3.62
N THR A 144 7.65 -7.81 3.41
CA THR A 144 8.95 -7.82 4.09
C THR A 144 9.13 -6.66 5.06
N ASP A 145 8.19 -5.73 5.10
CA ASP A 145 8.18 -4.61 6.04
C ASP A 145 7.28 -4.92 7.24
N ASN A 146 7.74 -4.59 8.45
CA ASN A 146 6.96 -4.83 9.67
C ASN A 146 5.61 -4.11 9.69
N ILE A 147 5.46 -3.02 8.93
CA ILE A 147 4.21 -2.27 8.84
C ILE A 147 3.16 -2.94 7.94
N ASP A 148 3.54 -3.88 7.08
CA ASP A 148 2.64 -4.43 6.06
C ASP A 148 1.36 -5.03 6.63
N GLU A 149 1.48 -5.87 7.65
CA GLU A 149 0.31 -6.49 8.28
C GLU A 149 -0.60 -5.46 8.97
N PHE A 150 0.00 -4.45 9.61
CA PHE A 150 -0.77 -3.36 10.22
C PHE A 150 -1.47 -2.49 9.17
N ALA A 151 -0.84 -2.26 8.02
CA ALA A 151 -1.48 -1.57 6.91
C ALA A 151 -2.67 -2.35 6.36
N PHE A 152 -2.55 -3.67 6.20
CA PHE A 152 -3.67 -4.54 5.81
C PHE A 152 -4.79 -4.55 6.85
N MET A 153 -4.48 -4.59 8.13
CA MET A 153 -5.47 -4.47 9.21
C MET A 153 -6.23 -3.14 9.16
N ALA A 154 -5.54 -2.03 8.86
CA ALA A 154 -6.15 -0.71 8.72
C ALA A 154 -7.02 -0.61 7.46
N MET A 155 -6.59 -1.20 6.35
CA MET A 155 -7.38 -1.26 5.11
C MET A 155 -8.60 -2.18 5.23
N ARG A 156 -8.46 -3.30 5.93
CA ARG A 156 -9.41 -4.41 6.08
C ARG A 156 -9.65 -5.18 4.79
N GLU A 157 -9.97 -4.49 3.74
CA GLU A 157 -10.29 -5.04 2.42
C GLU A 157 -9.80 -4.12 1.29
N TYR A 158 -9.70 -4.69 0.11
CA TYR A 158 -9.50 -3.95 -1.13
C TYR A 158 -10.47 -4.51 -2.18
N ASP A 159 -11.29 -3.65 -2.76
CA ASP A 159 -12.34 -4.01 -3.74
C ASP A 159 -13.25 -5.17 -3.27
N GLY A 160 -13.66 -5.12 -2.01
CA GLY A 160 -14.51 -6.12 -1.36
C GLY A 160 -13.82 -7.44 -1.03
N LYS A 161 -12.49 -7.53 -1.18
CA LYS A 161 -11.69 -8.71 -0.85
C LYS A 161 -10.85 -8.46 0.40
N GLU A 162 -11.03 -9.28 1.43
CA GLU A 162 -10.25 -9.22 2.65
C GLU A 162 -8.83 -9.75 2.46
N PHE A 163 -7.89 -9.26 3.27
CA PHE A 163 -6.52 -9.77 3.30
C PHE A 163 -6.41 -11.00 4.20
N LYS A 164 -5.65 -11.99 3.76
CA LYS A 164 -5.43 -13.24 4.50
C LYS A 164 -3.96 -13.65 4.47
N ASN A 165 -3.37 -13.85 5.66
CA ASN A 165 -2.03 -14.40 5.77
C ASN A 165 -2.06 -15.90 5.39
N ILE A 166 -1.13 -16.35 4.57
CA ILE A 166 -1.03 -17.77 4.19
C ILE A 166 -0.73 -18.71 5.36
N SER A 167 -0.28 -18.18 6.49
CA SER A 167 -0.03 -18.92 7.73
C SER A 167 -1.27 -19.05 8.62
N ASP A 168 -2.39 -18.44 8.25
CA ASP A 168 -3.65 -18.57 8.98
C ASP A 168 -4.23 -19.98 8.86
N LYS A 169 -5.01 -20.38 9.85
CA LYS A 169 -5.63 -21.73 9.88
C LYS A 169 -6.77 -21.87 8.89
N ASP A 170 -7.54 -20.81 8.70
CA ASP A 170 -8.67 -20.78 7.76
C ASP A 170 -8.29 -19.95 6.54
N LEU A 171 -7.95 -20.62 5.46
CA LEU A 171 -7.55 -20.01 4.20
C LEU A 171 -8.72 -19.85 3.22
N GLY A 172 -9.94 -20.24 3.62
CA GLY A 172 -11.13 -20.13 2.78
C GLY A 172 -11.16 -21.14 1.63
N PHE A 173 -10.33 -22.17 1.67
CA PHE A 173 -10.39 -23.26 0.71
C PHE A 173 -11.57 -24.16 1.04
N GLU A 174 -12.29 -24.62 0.02
CA GLU A 174 -13.29 -25.67 0.21
C GLU A 174 -12.57 -26.91 0.73
N LYS A 175 -13.10 -27.49 1.81
CA LYS A 175 -12.62 -28.80 2.26
C LYS A 175 -12.94 -29.77 1.13
N THR A 176 -11.92 -30.27 0.45
CA THR A 176 -12.05 -31.47 -0.32
C THR A 176 -12.52 -32.55 0.66
N GLU A 177 -13.74 -33.07 0.46
CA GLU A 177 -14.22 -34.26 1.14
C GLU A 177 -13.39 -35.46 0.64
N GLU A 178 -12.19 -35.63 1.21
CA GLU A 178 -11.40 -36.85 1.14
C GLU A 178 -10.39 -36.82 2.28
N GLU A 179 -10.86 -37.22 3.48
CA GLU A 179 -10.17 -38.08 4.45
C GLU A 179 -11.17 -38.57 5.50
#